data_684e6780ed21a8aa250616702281186d
#
_entry.id   684e6780ed21a8aa250616702281186d
#
_cell.length_a   1.000
_cell.length_b   1.000
_cell.length_c   1.000
_cell.angle_alpha   90.00
_cell.angle_beta   90.00
_cell.angle_gamma   90.00
#
_symmetry.space_group_name_H-M   'P 1'
#
loop_
_entity.id
_entity.type
_entity.pdbx_description
1 polymer ?
#
loop_
_entity_poly.entity_id
_entity_poly.type
_entity_poly.pdbx_seq_one_letter_code
_entity_poly.pdbx_strand_id
1 'polypeptide(L)'
;MSVPSDGLAQLRQAADVNGFHRLCSFDPIAGLSAIVIGLIASFFLFGFWYPYWRVADMDLMMVYKAWLLNDGLPQEHIHHPGYLTIVLLGIWFRLLHAVGALDAYSLQALPGAANIPAYEHAWTVAVRSARVESLLIALAFVTTFYFLLQRFLRDRQVAVIGAFALAFSGGVAMHARIVRTELLSAGLITIALLVLFIAAQSPRLRIRPLLVGLAALLATLALENKVQGLLVVCALPIILLPFGRRDCDPNGFWRCSGRAWPALMVSAACAGALTVAAAPMFALAQSTNALAIADLHQLGGATVIYQIAVALWIGGGVLAFALVCDVPMSELLATAGAIVAGCALGLLALNVYYLPQNIIVVLNPFHAMFEWASASHLELREARSLLSGAMLRNLFDGFVLTLARQTFFLQPSSRPTIFLEWLAVAGAIMTYRRGERRLALQIGILIAAALVIDAIGMLRGLKIEYFIFTDPLIVIATCLLLVELPELRTSVGSYQVGVALIAAHILISHAEPVKHAFKNSGPEGACNFQSGYFTRLEPFPFCAAPH
;
A
#
# COMPACT_ATOMS: atom_id res chain seq x y z
N MET A 1 -11.54 56.31 -32.03
CA MET A 1 -10.29 55.59 -32.35
C MET A 1 -10.17 54.43 -31.41
N SER A 2 -10.58 53.27 -31.87
CA SER A 2 -10.51 51.99 -31.13
C SER A 2 -9.15 51.35 -31.42
N VAL A 3 -8.34 51.18 -30.39
CA VAL A 3 -7.07 50.43 -30.45
C VAL A 3 -7.41 48.95 -30.68
N PRO A 4 -6.79 48.25 -31.66
CA PRO A 4 -7.05 46.85 -31.89
C PRO A 4 -6.54 46.01 -30.72
N SER A 5 -7.41 45.18 -30.14
CA SER A 5 -7.15 44.26 -29.03
C SER A 5 -6.12 43.16 -29.35
N ASP A 6 -5.77 42.98 -30.60
CA ASP A 6 -4.92 41.88 -31.09
C ASP A 6 -3.42 42.06 -30.84
N GLY A 7 -2.96 43.31 -30.69
CA GLY A 7 -1.55 43.61 -30.44
C GLY A 7 -1.06 43.27 -29.04
N LEU A 8 -1.93 43.35 -28.04
CA LEU A 8 -1.60 43.01 -26.66
C LEU A 8 -1.60 41.48 -26.38
N ALA A 9 -2.40 40.73 -27.14
CA ALA A 9 -2.41 39.28 -27.06
C ALA A 9 -1.15 38.66 -27.70
N GLN A 10 -0.68 39.22 -28.84
CA GLN A 10 0.55 38.76 -29.48
C GLN A 10 1.82 39.13 -28.71
N LEU A 11 1.87 40.29 -28.04
CA LEU A 11 2.98 40.67 -27.16
C LEU A 11 3.05 39.81 -25.86
N ARG A 12 1.92 39.38 -25.33
CA ARG A 12 1.90 38.41 -24.20
C ARG A 12 2.31 37.00 -24.65
N GLN A 13 2.01 36.59 -25.88
CA GLN A 13 2.44 35.29 -26.39
C GLN A 13 3.93 35.24 -26.75
N ALA A 14 4.55 36.32 -27.16
CA ALA A 14 5.94 36.34 -27.63
C ALA A 14 6.98 36.54 -26.53
N ALA A 15 6.64 37.22 -25.45
CA ALA A 15 7.63 37.57 -24.41
C ALA A 15 7.79 36.55 -23.28
N ASP A 16 6.79 35.69 -23.02
CA ASP A 16 6.79 34.90 -21.77
C ASP A 16 6.86 33.38 -21.95
N VAL A 17 6.55 32.83 -23.10
CA VAL A 17 6.42 31.37 -23.25
C VAL A 17 7.77 30.67 -23.43
N ASN A 18 8.75 31.32 -24.07
CA ASN A 18 10.00 30.66 -24.44
C ASN A 18 11.15 30.76 -23.41
N GLY A 19 11.15 31.80 -22.57
CA GLY A 19 12.20 31.99 -21.55
C GLY A 19 11.93 31.17 -20.29
N PHE A 20 10.68 31.18 -19.82
CA PHE A 20 10.30 30.51 -18.57
C PHE A 20 10.17 28.99 -18.73
N HIS A 21 9.71 28.51 -19.91
CA HIS A 21 9.69 27.08 -20.21
C HIS A 21 11.07 26.44 -20.22
N ARG A 22 12.13 27.17 -20.54
CA ARG A 22 13.51 26.63 -20.48
C ARG A 22 14.10 26.59 -19.07
N LEU A 23 13.69 27.47 -18.16
CA LEU A 23 14.15 27.45 -16.76
C LEU A 23 13.44 26.39 -15.91
N CYS A 24 12.27 25.93 -16.34
CA CYS A 24 11.47 24.91 -15.62
C CYS A 24 11.38 23.56 -16.37
N SER A 25 12.05 23.37 -17.50
CA SER A 25 12.13 22.08 -18.18
C SER A 25 13.12 21.16 -17.47
N PHE A 26 12.70 20.70 -16.31
CA PHE A 26 13.41 19.64 -15.60
C PHE A 26 13.37 18.35 -16.43
N ASP A 27 14.55 17.81 -16.74
CA ASP A 27 14.61 16.52 -17.44
C ASP A 27 14.01 15.43 -16.53
N PRO A 28 12.95 14.76 -16.96
CA PRO A 28 12.31 13.72 -16.15
C PRO A 28 13.24 12.58 -15.76
N ILE A 29 14.22 12.26 -16.59
CA ILE A 29 15.21 11.23 -16.29
C ILE A 29 16.16 11.70 -15.18
N ALA A 30 16.64 12.94 -15.28
CA ALA A 30 17.45 13.54 -14.22
C ALA A 30 16.68 13.61 -12.90
N GLY A 31 15.37 13.89 -12.95
CA GLY A 31 14.51 13.86 -11.79
C GLY A 31 14.37 12.50 -11.14
N LEU A 32 14.09 11.49 -11.92
CA LEU A 32 14.02 10.12 -11.42
C LEU A 32 15.36 9.67 -10.84
N SER A 33 16.47 10.03 -11.50
CA SER A 33 17.82 9.74 -11.00
C SER A 33 18.07 10.43 -9.65
N ALA A 34 17.67 11.68 -9.50
CA ALA A 34 17.80 12.41 -8.24
C ALA A 34 16.98 11.76 -7.11
N ILE A 35 15.77 11.28 -7.40
CA ILE A 35 14.93 10.53 -6.45
C ILE A 35 15.66 9.25 -6.01
N VAL A 36 16.16 8.46 -6.95
CA VAL A 36 16.88 7.21 -6.67
C VAL A 36 18.12 7.48 -5.81
N ILE A 37 18.96 8.45 -6.22
CA ILE A 37 20.16 8.83 -5.46
C ILE A 37 19.78 9.33 -4.05
N GLY A 38 18.73 10.14 -3.94
CA GLY A 38 18.24 10.66 -2.67
C GLY A 38 17.76 9.56 -1.72
N LEU A 39 17.04 8.55 -2.23
CA LEU A 39 16.62 7.39 -1.42
C LEU A 39 17.82 6.57 -0.96
N ILE A 40 18.78 6.30 -1.85
CA ILE A 40 20.02 5.58 -1.53
C ILE A 40 20.80 6.34 -0.46
N ALA A 41 21.03 7.63 -0.66
CA ALA A 41 21.74 8.47 0.31
C ALA A 41 21.03 8.49 1.67
N SER A 42 19.70 8.68 1.67
CA SER A 42 18.88 8.66 2.88
C SER A 42 18.94 7.33 3.62
N PHE A 43 18.96 6.21 2.91
CA PHE A 43 19.10 4.87 3.48
C PHE A 43 20.45 4.69 4.18
N PHE A 44 21.57 5.01 3.50
CA PHE A 44 22.90 4.85 4.10
C PHE A 44 23.15 5.82 5.26
N LEU A 45 22.61 7.03 5.20
CA LEU A 45 22.77 8.00 6.29
C LEU A 45 21.95 7.65 7.54
N PHE A 46 20.72 7.11 7.36
CA PHE A 46 19.75 7.02 8.45
C PHE A 46 19.10 5.64 8.60
N GLY A 47 19.69 4.56 8.11
CA GLY A 47 19.07 3.25 8.19
C GLY A 47 20.03 2.06 8.23
N PHE A 48 20.97 2.00 7.30
CA PHE A 48 21.85 0.85 7.12
C PHE A 48 22.65 0.45 8.37
N TRP A 49 23.12 1.43 9.15
CA TRP A 49 24.01 1.23 10.28
C TRP A 49 23.31 0.91 11.60
N TYR A 50 21.98 0.82 11.61
CA TYR A 50 21.28 0.42 12.82
C TYR A 50 21.74 -0.96 13.31
N PRO A 51 21.88 -1.15 14.64
CA PRO A 51 22.14 -2.46 15.20
C PRO A 51 21.09 -3.48 14.70
N TYR A 52 21.49 -4.73 14.54
CA TYR A 52 20.60 -5.78 14.02
C TYR A 52 19.38 -6.04 14.93
N TRP A 53 19.54 -5.88 16.23
CA TRP A 53 18.49 -6.11 17.24
C TRP A 53 17.50 -4.94 17.39
N ARG A 54 17.73 -3.82 16.75
CA ARG A 54 16.94 -2.58 16.98
C ARG A 54 15.47 -2.69 16.61
N VAL A 55 15.13 -3.45 15.57
CA VAL A 55 13.76 -3.65 15.08
C VAL A 55 13.43 -5.12 15.13
N ALA A 56 13.38 -5.66 16.35
CA ALA A 56 13.28 -7.09 16.60
C ALA A 56 12.00 -7.71 16.03
N ASP A 57 10.89 -7.01 16.13
CA ASP A 57 9.57 -7.45 15.66
C ASP A 57 9.46 -7.55 14.12
N MET A 58 10.42 -6.99 13.40
CA MET A 58 10.41 -6.99 11.94
C MET A 58 11.70 -7.53 11.35
N ASP A 59 12.82 -6.82 11.48
CA ASP A 59 14.09 -7.23 10.86
C ASP A 59 14.51 -8.65 11.27
N LEU A 60 14.51 -8.94 12.58
CA LEU A 60 14.90 -10.26 13.05
C LEU A 60 13.89 -11.33 12.66
N MET A 61 12.59 -11.02 12.77
CA MET A 61 11.54 -11.98 12.43
C MET A 61 11.60 -12.36 10.94
N MET A 62 11.76 -11.37 10.04
CA MET A 62 11.81 -11.65 8.62
C MET A 62 13.06 -12.44 8.23
N VAL A 63 14.22 -12.08 8.78
CA VAL A 63 15.47 -12.82 8.57
C VAL A 63 15.34 -14.27 9.05
N TYR A 64 14.82 -14.48 10.26
CA TYR A 64 14.59 -15.81 10.81
C TYR A 64 13.66 -16.65 9.93
N LYS A 65 12.53 -16.08 9.50
CA LYS A 65 11.58 -16.76 8.62
C LYS A 65 12.20 -17.11 7.25
N ALA A 66 13.03 -16.24 6.70
CA ALA A 66 13.75 -16.52 5.46
C ALA A 66 14.76 -17.66 5.63
N TRP A 67 15.44 -17.74 6.77
CA TRP A 67 16.32 -18.86 7.12
C TRP A 67 15.57 -20.19 7.25
N LEU A 68 14.40 -20.19 7.92
CA LEU A 68 13.54 -21.38 7.99
C LEU A 68 13.13 -21.83 6.58
N LEU A 69 12.74 -20.89 5.71
CA LEU A 69 12.38 -21.21 4.32
C LEU A 69 13.54 -21.85 3.57
N ASN A 70 14.76 -21.33 3.76
CA ASN A 70 15.95 -21.82 3.08
C ASN A 70 16.36 -23.22 3.52
N ASP A 71 16.07 -23.59 4.76
CA ASP A 71 16.29 -24.95 5.30
C ASP A 71 15.10 -25.89 5.04
N GLY A 72 14.03 -25.44 4.38
CA GLY A 72 12.83 -26.24 4.18
C GLY A 72 12.06 -26.52 5.47
N LEU A 73 12.30 -25.75 6.52
CA LEU A 73 11.64 -25.91 7.81
C LEU A 73 10.28 -25.21 7.82
N PRO A 74 9.27 -25.76 8.54
CA PRO A 74 7.97 -25.12 8.67
C PRO A 74 8.07 -23.71 9.24
N GLN A 75 7.28 -22.80 8.69
CA GLN A 75 7.17 -21.44 9.19
C GLN A 75 6.49 -21.41 10.56
N GLU A 76 7.03 -20.64 11.46
CA GLU A 76 6.47 -20.38 12.78
C GLU A 76 5.66 -19.08 12.76
N HIS A 77 4.62 -19.00 13.59
CA HIS A 77 3.80 -17.78 13.76
C HIS A 77 3.24 -17.19 12.43
N ILE A 78 2.41 -17.98 11.75
CA ILE A 78 1.81 -17.65 10.44
C ILE A 78 0.74 -16.55 10.54
N HIS A 79 0.39 -16.08 11.74
CA HIS A 79 -0.67 -15.08 11.98
C HIS A 79 -0.46 -13.75 11.25
N HIS A 80 0.76 -13.43 10.90
CA HIS A 80 1.07 -12.31 10.03
C HIS A 80 1.63 -12.88 8.73
N PRO A 81 0.80 -13.00 7.67
CA PRO A 81 1.30 -13.41 6.38
C PRO A 81 2.44 -12.46 5.99
N GLY A 82 3.28 -12.85 5.20
CA GLY A 82 4.46 -12.13 4.72
C GLY A 82 5.07 -12.99 3.66
N TYR A 83 4.22 -13.88 3.11
CA TYR A 83 4.65 -14.99 2.27
C TYR A 83 5.60 -14.54 1.16
N LEU A 84 5.24 -13.49 0.42
CA LEU A 84 6.08 -13.02 -0.68
C LEU A 84 7.36 -12.37 -0.18
N THR A 85 7.31 -11.56 0.90
CA THR A 85 8.53 -10.96 1.49
C THR A 85 9.50 -12.03 1.95
N ILE A 86 9.01 -13.08 2.61
CA ILE A 86 9.85 -14.19 3.09
C ILE A 86 10.50 -14.93 1.92
N VAL A 87 9.73 -15.19 0.84
CA VAL A 87 10.25 -15.85 -0.37
C VAL A 87 11.34 -15.00 -1.04
N LEU A 88 11.08 -13.71 -1.24
CA LEU A 88 12.04 -12.82 -1.88
C LEU A 88 13.32 -12.71 -1.04
N LEU A 89 13.19 -12.55 0.27
CA LEU A 89 14.32 -12.50 1.19
C LEU A 89 15.11 -13.82 1.21
N GLY A 90 14.42 -14.96 1.19
CA GLY A 90 15.06 -16.26 1.09
C GLY A 90 15.85 -16.43 -0.21
N ILE A 91 15.28 -16.01 -1.35
CA ILE A 91 15.97 -16.00 -2.64
C ILE A 91 17.16 -15.03 -2.60
N TRP A 92 16.98 -13.83 -2.04
CA TRP A 92 18.03 -12.83 -1.90
C TRP A 92 19.22 -13.38 -1.12
N PHE A 93 18.99 -14.05 0.01
CA PHE A 93 20.03 -14.66 0.81
C PHE A 93 20.78 -15.78 0.07
N ARG A 94 20.06 -16.63 -0.69
CA ARG A 94 20.69 -17.66 -1.53
C ARG A 94 21.56 -17.04 -2.63
N LEU A 95 21.11 -15.96 -3.25
CA LEU A 95 21.89 -15.23 -4.28
C LEU A 95 23.16 -14.63 -3.68
N LEU A 96 23.06 -13.98 -2.51
CA LEU A 96 24.23 -13.42 -1.83
C LEU A 96 25.20 -14.51 -1.39
N HIS A 97 24.71 -15.64 -0.93
CA HIS A 97 25.55 -16.81 -0.60
C HIS A 97 26.27 -17.35 -1.82
N ALA A 98 25.58 -17.49 -2.95
CA ALA A 98 26.16 -18.00 -4.18
C ALA A 98 27.31 -17.11 -4.72
N VAL A 99 27.30 -15.81 -4.41
CA VAL A 99 28.39 -14.88 -4.77
C VAL A 99 29.40 -14.66 -3.63
N GLY A 100 29.29 -15.42 -2.52
CA GLY A 100 30.20 -15.34 -1.37
C GLY A 100 30.05 -14.09 -0.50
N ALA A 101 28.91 -13.38 -0.59
CA ALA A 101 28.64 -12.15 0.16
C ALA A 101 27.88 -12.38 1.48
N LEU A 102 27.32 -13.57 1.69
CA LEU A 102 26.57 -13.94 2.90
C LEU A 102 26.79 -15.42 3.25
N ASP A 103 27.42 -15.69 4.39
CA ASP A 103 27.64 -17.06 4.86
C ASP A 103 26.39 -17.63 5.51
N ALA A 104 25.75 -16.89 6.42
CA ALA A 104 24.54 -17.28 7.13
C ALA A 104 23.29 -17.04 6.29
N TYR A 105 23.10 -17.82 5.24
CA TYR A 105 21.94 -17.75 4.35
C TYR A 105 20.75 -18.61 4.80
N SER A 106 20.97 -19.50 5.79
CA SER A 106 20.01 -20.41 6.37
C SER A 106 20.23 -20.56 7.88
N LEU A 107 19.28 -21.14 8.60
CA LEU A 107 19.40 -21.34 10.04
C LEU A 107 20.55 -22.31 10.39
N GLN A 108 20.75 -23.36 9.57
CA GLN A 108 21.84 -24.33 9.76
C GLN A 108 23.21 -23.71 9.50
N ALA A 109 23.30 -22.67 8.69
CA ALA A 109 24.53 -21.95 8.40
C ALA A 109 24.87 -20.88 9.44
N LEU A 110 23.97 -20.66 10.44
CA LEU A 110 24.22 -19.70 11.51
C LEU A 110 25.25 -20.29 12.50
N PRO A 111 26.32 -19.55 12.86
CA PRO A 111 27.23 -19.97 13.94
C PRO A 111 26.49 -20.16 15.26
N GLY A 112 26.92 -21.11 16.08
CA GLY A 112 26.37 -21.32 17.43
C GLY A 112 26.56 -20.10 18.33
N ALA A 113 25.61 -19.83 19.23
CA ALA A 113 25.63 -18.66 20.13
C ALA A 113 26.82 -18.67 21.11
N ALA A 114 27.46 -19.83 21.32
CA ALA A 114 28.70 -19.94 22.09
C ALA A 114 29.86 -19.16 21.46
N ASN A 115 29.89 -19.01 20.14
CA ASN A 115 30.85 -18.16 19.43
C ASN A 115 30.23 -16.77 19.21
N ILE A 116 30.18 -15.97 20.27
CA ILE A 116 29.52 -14.66 20.27
C ILE A 116 29.94 -13.77 19.11
N PRO A 117 31.24 -13.55 18.81
CA PRO A 117 31.62 -12.66 17.70
C PRO A 117 31.13 -13.14 16.34
N ALA A 118 31.20 -14.43 16.05
CA ALA A 118 30.73 -14.98 14.76
C ALA A 118 29.20 -14.93 14.67
N TYR A 119 28.49 -15.21 15.75
CA TYR A 119 27.04 -15.16 15.83
C TYR A 119 26.50 -13.74 15.61
N GLU A 120 27.04 -12.75 16.31
CA GLU A 120 26.64 -11.34 16.16
C GLU A 120 27.00 -10.79 14.76
N HIS A 121 28.16 -11.19 14.24
CA HIS A 121 28.56 -10.83 12.87
C HIS A 121 27.56 -11.38 11.85
N ALA A 122 27.20 -12.66 11.94
CA ALA A 122 26.25 -13.33 11.05
C ALA A 122 24.89 -12.62 11.04
N TRP A 123 24.33 -12.31 12.21
CA TRP A 123 23.10 -11.54 12.34
C TRP A 123 23.23 -10.13 11.74
N THR A 124 24.32 -9.45 12.04
CA THR A 124 24.55 -8.08 11.53
C THR A 124 24.58 -8.06 10.00
N VAL A 125 25.29 -9.00 9.39
CA VAL A 125 25.39 -9.08 7.92
C VAL A 125 24.04 -9.47 7.31
N ALA A 126 23.35 -10.47 7.87
CA ALA A 126 22.05 -10.90 7.36
C ALA A 126 20.99 -9.78 7.44
N VAL A 127 20.88 -9.09 8.58
CA VAL A 127 19.92 -7.98 8.76
C VAL A 127 20.25 -6.80 7.85
N ARG A 128 21.53 -6.43 7.72
CA ARG A 128 21.93 -5.37 6.78
C ARG A 128 21.64 -5.74 5.33
N SER A 129 21.89 -6.99 4.94
CA SER A 129 21.57 -7.50 3.61
C SER A 129 20.06 -7.47 3.35
N ALA A 130 19.24 -7.82 4.34
CA ALA A 130 17.79 -7.77 4.28
C ALA A 130 17.27 -6.32 4.13
N ARG A 131 17.89 -5.36 4.83
CA ARG A 131 17.55 -3.93 4.68
C ARG A 131 17.93 -3.40 3.28
N VAL A 132 19.02 -3.88 2.68
CA VAL A 132 19.37 -3.55 1.27
C VAL A 132 18.29 -4.06 0.32
N GLU A 133 17.76 -5.27 0.54
CA GLU A 133 16.62 -5.77 -0.24
C GLU A 133 15.39 -4.83 -0.12
N SER A 134 15.07 -4.37 1.10
CA SER A 134 13.98 -3.42 1.30
C SER A 134 14.20 -2.10 0.53
N LEU A 135 15.43 -1.59 0.49
CA LEU A 135 15.78 -0.46 -0.35
C LEU A 135 15.54 -0.76 -1.84
N LEU A 136 15.98 -1.92 -2.33
CA LEU A 136 15.78 -2.33 -3.73
C LEU A 136 14.29 -2.42 -4.07
N ILE A 137 13.46 -2.97 -3.18
CA ILE A 137 12.00 -3.01 -3.32
C ILE A 137 11.44 -1.58 -3.37
N ALA A 138 11.89 -0.67 -2.50
CA ALA A 138 11.46 0.72 -2.52
C ALA A 138 11.82 1.44 -3.83
N LEU A 139 13.04 1.23 -4.33
CA LEU A 139 13.50 1.79 -5.60
C LEU A 139 12.68 1.24 -6.78
N ALA A 140 12.44 -0.08 -6.81
CA ALA A 140 11.62 -0.72 -7.83
C ALA A 140 10.17 -0.20 -7.78
N PHE A 141 9.60 -0.05 -6.59
CA PHE A 141 8.25 0.47 -6.40
C PHE A 141 8.14 1.91 -6.91
N VAL A 142 9.01 2.81 -6.47
CA VAL A 142 8.96 4.23 -6.86
C VAL A 142 9.21 4.40 -8.37
N THR A 143 10.14 3.65 -8.92
CA THR A 143 10.43 3.68 -10.36
C THR A 143 9.23 3.19 -11.18
N THR A 144 8.63 2.07 -10.79
CA THR A 144 7.44 1.53 -11.46
C THR A 144 6.25 2.47 -11.31
N PHE A 145 6.07 3.05 -10.13
CA PHE A 145 5.05 4.07 -9.86
C PHE A 145 5.22 5.26 -10.82
N TYR A 146 6.43 5.78 -10.99
CA TYR A 146 6.71 6.87 -11.93
C TYR A 146 6.26 6.53 -13.35
N PHE A 147 6.68 5.37 -13.89
CA PHE A 147 6.34 5.00 -15.27
C PHE A 147 4.83 4.77 -15.47
N LEU A 148 4.17 4.14 -14.53
CA LEU A 148 2.73 3.92 -14.59
C LEU A 148 1.95 5.22 -14.41
N LEU A 149 2.36 6.09 -13.49
CA LEU A 149 1.76 7.40 -13.28
C LEU A 149 1.92 8.28 -14.52
N GLN A 150 3.12 8.29 -15.12
CA GLN A 150 3.37 8.97 -16.41
C GLN A 150 2.45 8.44 -17.52
N ARG A 151 2.26 7.12 -17.59
CA ARG A 151 1.37 6.50 -18.58
C ARG A 151 -0.08 6.87 -18.35
N PHE A 152 -0.49 6.95 -17.10
CA PHE A 152 -1.85 7.30 -16.69
C PHE A 152 -2.14 8.78 -16.93
N LEU A 153 -1.29 9.67 -16.45
CA LEU A 153 -1.47 11.12 -16.53
C LEU A 153 -1.09 11.71 -17.90
N ARG A 154 -0.22 11.02 -18.65
CA ARG A 154 0.37 11.52 -19.91
C ARG A 154 1.21 12.81 -19.73
N ASP A 155 1.65 13.08 -18.51
CA ASP A 155 2.49 14.22 -18.16
C ASP A 155 3.71 13.72 -17.38
N ARG A 156 4.90 13.89 -17.96
CA ARG A 156 6.15 13.40 -17.40
C ARG A 156 6.60 14.22 -16.18
N GLN A 157 6.38 15.53 -16.20
CA GLN A 157 6.81 16.42 -15.11
C GLN A 157 5.98 16.17 -13.85
N VAL A 158 4.65 16.08 -13.99
CA VAL A 158 3.78 15.77 -12.86
C VAL A 158 4.05 14.36 -12.34
N ALA A 159 4.37 13.41 -13.20
CA ALA A 159 4.74 12.06 -12.76
C ALA A 159 6.02 12.04 -11.92
N VAL A 160 7.05 12.86 -12.25
CA VAL A 160 8.24 13.01 -11.40
C VAL A 160 7.89 13.64 -10.06
N ILE A 161 7.07 14.68 -10.05
CA ILE A 161 6.61 15.32 -8.80
C ILE A 161 5.88 14.29 -7.92
N GLY A 162 4.99 13.49 -8.51
CA GLY A 162 4.27 12.43 -7.80
C GLY A 162 5.22 11.34 -7.26
N ALA A 163 6.17 10.88 -8.07
CA ALA A 163 7.17 9.91 -7.65
C ALA A 163 8.05 10.45 -6.52
N PHE A 164 8.43 11.72 -6.57
CA PHE A 164 9.18 12.40 -5.53
C PHE A 164 8.38 12.49 -4.22
N ALA A 165 7.12 12.92 -4.29
CA ALA A 165 6.24 12.98 -3.13
C ALA A 165 6.04 11.61 -2.47
N LEU A 166 5.89 10.55 -3.27
CA LEU A 166 5.76 9.18 -2.78
C LEU A 166 7.06 8.66 -2.17
N ALA A 167 8.19 8.81 -2.88
CA ALA A 167 9.49 8.31 -2.45
C ALA A 167 9.91 8.84 -1.08
N PHE A 168 9.61 10.11 -0.84
CA PHE A 168 9.93 10.79 0.41
C PHE A 168 8.74 10.91 1.36
N SER A 169 7.64 10.20 1.12
CA SER A 169 6.56 10.04 2.10
C SER A 169 7.06 9.29 3.34
N GLY A 170 6.43 9.53 4.49
CA GLY A 170 6.79 8.86 5.74
C GLY A 170 6.68 7.35 5.65
N GLY A 171 5.69 6.84 4.92
CA GLY A 171 5.51 5.41 4.66
C GLY A 171 6.70 4.80 3.94
N VAL A 172 7.05 5.29 2.74
CA VAL A 172 8.19 4.77 1.96
C VAL A 172 9.51 5.03 2.66
N ALA A 173 9.71 6.25 3.19
CA ALA A 173 10.95 6.61 3.88
C ALA A 173 11.26 5.69 5.07
N MET A 174 10.26 5.27 5.83
CA MET A 174 10.43 4.37 6.97
C MET A 174 10.72 2.94 6.50
N HIS A 175 9.91 2.41 5.57
CA HIS A 175 10.00 1.01 5.14
C HIS A 175 11.22 0.70 4.26
N ALA A 176 11.80 1.72 3.61
CA ALA A 176 13.05 1.53 2.88
C ALA A 176 14.26 1.23 3.78
N ARG A 177 14.14 1.37 5.12
CA ARG A 177 15.23 1.22 6.11
C ARG A 177 15.10 0.00 6.99
N ILE A 178 13.96 -0.65 6.97
CA ILE A 178 13.64 -1.82 7.81
C ILE A 178 12.96 -2.87 6.94
N VAL A 179 13.11 -4.13 7.31
CA VAL A 179 12.44 -5.23 6.57
C VAL A 179 11.02 -5.37 7.06
N ARG A 180 10.07 -4.98 6.22
CA ARG A 180 8.63 -5.08 6.55
C ARG A 180 7.81 -5.53 5.35
N THR A 181 6.76 -6.25 5.66
CA THR A 181 5.81 -6.77 4.66
C THR A 181 4.96 -5.68 4.01
N GLU A 182 4.79 -4.55 4.70
CA GLU A 182 3.95 -3.42 4.26
C GLU A 182 4.46 -2.78 2.96
N LEU A 183 5.77 -2.59 2.81
CA LEU A 183 6.36 -1.94 1.63
C LEU A 183 6.00 -2.69 0.34
N LEU A 184 6.25 -3.99 0.32
CA LEU A 184 5.98 -4.82 -0.84
C LEU A 184 4.49 -4.91 -1.12
N SER A 185 3.66 -5.10 -0.09
CA SER A 185 2.21 -5.17 -0.22
C SER A 185 1.63 -3.86 -0.76
N ALA A 186 1.99 -2.72 -0.16
CA ALA A 186 1.52 -1.41 -0.60
C ALA A 186 2.03 -1.06 -2.01
N GLY A 187 3.26 -1.44 -2.33
CA GLY A 187 3.81 -1.28 -3.68
C GLY A 187 3.00 -2.05 -4.72
N LEU A 188 2.78 -3.33 -4.49
CA LEU A 188 2.01 -4.18 -5.41
C LEU A 188 0.57 -3.71 -5.59
N ILE A 189 -0.13 -3.34 -4.50
CA ILE A 189 -1.52 -2.87 -4.59
C ILE A 189 -1.62 -1.50 -5.28
N THR A 190 -0.64 -0.61 -5.07
CA THR A 190 -0.56 0.68 -5.76
C THR A 190 -0.30 0.51 -7.26
N ILE A 191 0.61 -0.41 -7.63
CA ILE A 191 0.87 -0.76 -9.03
C ILE A 191 -0.40 -1.36 -9.65
N ALA A 192 -1.09 -2.27 -8.95
CA ALA A 192 -2.37 -2.83 -9.40
C ALA A 192 -3.42 -1.74 -9.65
N LEU A 193 -3.55 -0.76 -8.76
CA LEU A 193 -4.47 0.38 -8.90
C LEU A 193 -4.13 1.22 -10.15
N LEU A 194 -2.86 1.57 -10.37
CA LEU A 194 -2.45 2.33 -11.55
C LEU A 194 -2.66 1.54 -12.85
N VAL A 195 -2.41 0.22 -12.84
CA VAL A 195 -2.71 -0.67 -13.97
C VAL A 195 -4.21 -0.68 -14.27
N LEU A 196 -5.07 -0.70 -13.24
CA LEU A 196 -6.52 -0.61 -13.39
C LEU A 196 -6.97 0.75 -13.95
N PHE A 197 -6.36 1.87 -13.51
CA PHE A 197 -6.64 3.18 -14.11
C PHE A 197 -6.26 3.23 -15.60
N ILE A 198 -5.11 2.66 -15.96
CA ILE A 198 -4.68 2.55 -17.35
C ILE A 198 -5.65 1.65 -18.16
N ALA A 199 -6.08 0.53 -17.57
CA ALA A 199 -7.05 -0.36 -18.17
C ALA A 199 -8.40 0.36 -18.42
N ALA A 200 -8.89 1.10 -17.41
CA ALA A 200 -10.14 1.86 -17.48
C ALA A 200 -10.13 2.92 -18.59
N GLN A 201 -8.97 3.54 -18.87
CA GLN A 201 -8.80 4.54 -19.92
C GLN A 201 -8.42 3.94 -21.28
N SER A 202 -8.09 2.65 -21.39
CA SER A 202 -7.61 2.04 -22.62
C SER A 202 -8.73 1.94 -23.66
N PRO A 203 -8.51 2.40 -24.91
CA PRO A 203 -9.45 2.20 -25.99
C PRO A 203 -9.44 0.77 -26.56
N ARG A 204 -8.41 -0.02 -26.25
CA ARG A 204 -8.20 -1.35 -26.82
C ARG A 204 -8.86 -2.39 -25.92
N LEU A 205 -10.03 -2.86 -26.31
CA LEU A 205 -10.83 -3.85 -25.59
C LEU A 205 -10.05 -5.15 -25.28
N ARG A 206 -9.19 -5.61 -26.19
CA ARG A 206 -8.42 -6.85 -26.01
C ARG A 206 -7.34 -6.79 -24.91
N ILE A 207 -6.82 -5.60 -24.62
CA ILE A 207 -5.73 -5.45 -23.63
C ILE A 207 -6.29 -5.31 -22.21
N ARG A 208 -7.52 -4.82 -22.06
CA ARG A 208 -8.13 -4.60 -20.75
C ARG A 208 -8.16 -5.84 -19.87
N PRO A 209 -8.67 -7.01 -20.32
CA PRO A 209 -8.68 -8.21 -19.50
C PRO A 209 -7.28 -8.62 -19.03
N LEU A 210 -6.26 -8.48 -19.87
CA LEU A 210 -4.87 -8.79 -19.50
C LEU A 210 -4.36 -7.87 -18.39
N LEU A 211 -4.62 -6.57 -18.50
CA LEU A 211 -4.24 -5.59 -17.46
C LEU A 211 -5.00 -5.85 -16.17
N VAL A 212 -6.28 -6.19 -16.25
CA VAL A 212 -7.08 -6.55 -15.07
C VAL A 212 -6.58 -7.85 -14.44
N GLY A 213 -6.23 -8.86 -15.23
CA GLY A 213 -5.61 -10.10 -14.75
C GLY A 213 -4.27 -9.84 -14.05
N LEU A 214 -3.43 -8.98 -14.62
CA LEU A 214 -2.19 -8.55 -13.98
C LEU A 214 -2.46 -7.82 -12.66
N ALA A 215 -3.43 -6.93 -12.62
CA ALA A 215 -3.80 -6.24 -11.38
C ALA A 215 -4.33 -7.21 -10.33
N ALA A 216 -5.11 -8.22 -10.72
CA ALA A 216 -5.60 -9.27 -9.82
C ALA A 216 -4.45 -10.13 -9.27
N LEU A 217 -3.47 -10.50 -10.10
CA LEU A 217 -2.24 -11.17 -9.67
C LEU A 217 -1.50 -10.36 -8.60
N LEU A 218 -1.23 -9.08 -8.90
CA LEU A 218 -0.50 -8.19 -7.99
C LEU A 218 -1.27 -7.96 -6.69
N ALA A 219 -2.60 -7.78 -6.77
CA ALA A 219 -3.46 -7.63 -5.60
C ALA A 219 -3.45 -8.89 -4.72
N THR A 220 -3.50 -10.09 -5.32
CA THR A 220 -3.41 -11.36 -4.59
C THR A 220 -2.08 -11.48 -3.86
N LEU A 221 -0.96 -11.25 -4.53
CA LEU A 221 0.36 -11.27 -3.91
C LEU A 221 0.48 -10.23 -2.78
N ALA A 222 -0.13 -9.05 -2.96
CA ALA A 222 -0.18 -8.02 -1.93
C ALA A 222 -0.98 -8.46 -0.70
N LEU A 223 -2.15 -9.07 -0.90
CA LEU A 223 -3.02 -9.55 0.18
C LEU A 223 -2.38 -10.67 0.98
N GLU A 224 -1.75 -11.64 0.31
CA GLU A 224 -1.02 -12.72 0.97
C GLU A 224 0.28 -12.25 1.64
N ASN A 225 0.73 -11.04 1.33
CA ASN A 225 1.87 -10.45 1.98
C ASN A 225 1.48 -9.59 3.19
N LYS A 226 0.36 -8.83 3.09
CA LYS A 226 -0.16 -8.02 4.20
C LYS A 226 -1.66 -7.77 4.06
N VAL A 227 -2.41 -8.18 5.06
CA VAL A 227 -3.88 -8.13 5.05
C VAL A 227 -4.46 -6.71 4.91
N GLN A 228 -3.75 -5.68 5.32
CA GLN A 228 -4.19 -4.27 5.18
C GLN A 228 -4.46 -3.87 3.72
N GLY A 229 -3.82 -4.54 2.76
CA GLY A 229 -4.12 -4.37 1.33
C GLY A 229 -5.59 -4.62 0.98
N LEU A 230 -6.30 -5.43 1.77
CA LEU A 230 -7.72 -5.70 1.59
C LEU A 230 -8.58 -4.44 1.64
N LEU A 231 -8.26 -3.48 2.50
CA LEU A 231 -9.01 -2.23 2.60
C LEU A 231 -8.97 -1.46 1.29
N VAL A 232 -7.80 -1.42 0.63
CA VAL A 232 -7.66 -0.81 -0.70
C VAL A 232 -8.42 -1.61 -1.75
N VAL A 233 -8.31 -2.96 -1.74
CA VAL A 233 -9.06 -3.83 -2.67
C VAL A 233 -10.57 -3.62 -2.54
N CYS A 234 -11.09 -3.53 -1.32
CA CYS A 234 -12.51 -3.25 -1.07
C CYS A 234 -12.94 -1.82 -1.52
N ALA A 235 -12.02 -0.88 -1.58
CA ALA A 235 -12.30 0.46 -2.09
C ALA A 235 -12.28 0.54 -3.64
N LEU A 236 -11.63 -0.40 -4.35
CA LEU A 236 -11.49 -0.38 -5.81
C LEU A 236 -12.82 -0.24 -6.57
N PRO A 237 -13.91 -0.96 -6.24
CA PRO A 237 -15.18 -0.82 -6.95
C PRO A 237 -15.71 0.62 -7.00
N ILE A 238 -15.48 1.37 -5.94
CA ILE A 238 -15.91 2.76 -5.83
C ILE A 238 -14.89 3.70 -6.51
N ILE A 239 -13.60 3.48 -6.25
CA ILE A 239 -12.52 4.32 -6.78
C ILE A 239 -12.53 4.31 -8.32
N LEU A 240 -12.75 3.15 -8.96
CA LEU A 240 -12.61 3.01 -10.41
C LEU A 240 -13.75 3.64 -11.21
N LEU A 241 -14.94 3.77 -10.64
CA LEU A 241 -16.13 4.25 -11.36
C LEU A 241 -15.91 5.58 -12.11
N PRO A 242 -15.36 6.65 -11.51
CA PRO A 242 -15.19 7.92 -12.19
C PRO A 242 -14.03 7.93 -13.20
N PHE A 243 -13.22 6.86 -13.27
CA PHE A 243 -12.08 6.76 -14.18
C PHE A 243 -12.38 6.07 -15.50
N GLY A 244 -13.60 5.56 -15.69
CA GLY A 244 -14.04 4.98 -16.96
C GLY A 244 -13.93 5.98 -18.14
N ARG A 245 -14.15 5.48 -19.36
CA ARG A 245 -13.87 6.17 -20.61
C ARG A 245 -14.47 7.58 -20.71
N ARG A 246 -13.73 8.53 -21.31
CA ARG A 246 -14.11 9.95 -21.49
C ARG A 246 -15.23 10.18 -22.49
N ASP A 247 -15.58 9.19 -23.31
CA ASP A 247 -16.54 9.36 -24.43
C ASP A 247 -18.00 9.50 -23.96
N CYS A 248 -18.29 9.30 -22.68
CA CYS A 248 -19.58 9.65 -22.10
C CYS A 248 -19.61 11.16 -21.82
N ASP A 249 -20.53 11.87 -22.45
CA ASP A 249 -20.92 13.24 -22.09
C ASP A 249 -20.91 13.40 -20.55
N PRO A 250 -20.32 14.49 -19.98
CA PRO A 250 -20.35 14.74 -18.54
C PRO A 250 -21.73 14.56 -17.90
N ASN A 251 -22.79 14.90 -18.64
CA ASN A 251 -24.16 14.63 -18.24
C ASN A 251 -24.54 13.15 -18.39
N GLY A 252 -23.94 12.41 -19.31
CA GLY A 252 -24.11 10.99 -19.50
C GLY A 252 -23.52 10.16 -18.36
N PHE A 253 -22.38 10.57 -17.76
CA PHE A 253 -21.83 9.90 -16.58
C PHE A 253 -22.84 9.82 -15.43
N TRP A 254 -23.51 10.93 -15.11
CA TRP A 254 -24.51 10.94 -14.03
C TRP A 254 -25.77 10.12 -14.37
N ARG A 255 -26.17 10.04 -15.65
CA ARG A 255 -27.26 9.17 -16.10
C ARG A 255 -26.87 7.70 -16.06
N CYS A 256 -25.66 7.37 -16.53
CA CYS A 256 -25.13 6.00 -16.49
C CYS A 256 -24.80 5.55 -15.05
N SER A 257 -24.30 6.45 -14.20
CA SER A 257 -24.05 6.15 -12.79
C SER A 257 -25.33 5.75 -12.05
N GLY A 258 -26.49 6.31 -12.45
CA GLY A 258 -27.78 5.89 -11.92
C GLY A 258 -28.09 4.39 -12.13
N ARG A 259 -27.54 3.75 -13.19
CA ARG A 259 -27.66 2.30 -13.41
C ARG A 259 -26.67 1.49 -12.58
N ALA A 260 -25.51 2.06 -12.27
CA ALA A 260 -24.48 1.37 -11.48
C ALA A 260 -24.82 1.31 -9.98
N TRP A 261 -25.49 2.32 -9.45
CA TRP A 261 -25.85 2.38 -8.04
C TRP A 261 -26.67 1.16 -7.56
N PRO A 262 -27.72 0.72 -8.27
CA PRO A 262 -28.45 -0.48 -7.85
C PRO A 262 -27.54 -1.72 -7.78
N ALA A 263 -26.63 -1.92 -8.75
CA ALA A 263 -25.71 -3.05 -8.73
C ALA A 263 -24.76 -3.00 -7.51
N LEU A 264 -24.21 -1.82 -7.20
CA LEU A 264 -23.36 -1.63 -6.02
C LEU A 264 -24.16 -1.81 -4.72
N MET A 265 -25.34 -1.25 -4.61
CA MET A 265 -26.18 -1.37 -3.42
C MET A 265 -26.60 -2.81 -3.15
N VAL A 266 -27.03 -3.54 -4.20
CA VAL A 266 -27.37 -4.97 -4.09
C VAL A 266 -26.14 -5.78 -3.67
N SER A 267 -24.99 -5.53 -4.30
CA SER A 267 -23.74 -6.23 -3.95
C SER A 267 -23.30 -5.92 -2.52
N ALA A 268 -23.40 -4.66 -2.10
CA ALA A 268 -23.10 -4.26 -0.71
C ALA A 268 -24.05 -4.91 0.29
N ALA A 269 -25.34 -4.93 -0.03
CA ALA A 269 -26.35 -5.57 0.82
C ALA A 269 -26.11 -7.08 0.94
N CYS A 270 -25.84 -7.78 -0.18
CA CYS A 270 -25.52 -9.21 -0.19
C CYS A 270 -24.21 -9.49 0.58
N ALA A 271 -23.15 -8.74 0.32
CA ALA A 271 -21.88 -8.89 1.02
C ALA A 271 -22.03 -8.60 2.52
N GLY A 272 -22.77 -7.55 2.89
CA GLY A 272 -23.07 -7.21 4.29
C GLY A 272 -23.88 -8.30 4.98
N ALA A 273 -24.93 -8.81 4.36
CA ALA A 273 -25.75 -9.90 4.90
C ALA A 273 -24.91 -11.18 5.14
N LEU A 274 -24.05 -11.56 4.18
CA LEU A 274 -23.14 -12.69 4.33
C LEU A 274 -22.12 -12.46 5.44
N THR A 275 -21.58 -11.26 5.56
CA THR A 275 -20.63 -10.90 6.62
C THR A 275 -21.26 -11.03 8.00
N VAL A 276 -22.53 -10.57 8.16
CA VAL A 276 -23.30 -10.72 9.40
C VAL A 276 -23.58 -12.19 9.72
N ALA A 277 -23.95 -12.98 8.70
CA ALA A 277 -24.20 -14.41 8.87
C ALA A 277 -22.92 -15.19 9.21
N ALA A 278 -21.76 -14.76 8.73
CA ALA A 278 -20.48 -15.40 9.02
C ALA A 278 -20.09 -15.33 10.51
N ALA A 279 -20.43 -14.23 11.20
CA ALA A 279 -20.06 -14.02 12.60
C ALA A 279 -20.59 -15.12 13.55
N PRO A 280 -21.91 -15.46 13.54
CA PRO A 280 -22.43 -16.56 14.38
C PRO A 280 -21.89 -17.92 13.96
N MET A 281 -21.65 -18.16 12.67
CA MET A 281 -21.04 -19.40 12.20
C MET A 281 -19.59 -19.54 12.69
N PHE A 282 -18.84 -18.45 12.69
CA PHE A 282 -17.47 -18.43 13.23
C PHE A 282 -17.45 -18.70 14.73
N ALA A 283 -18.36 -18.07 15.49
CA ALA A 283 -18.49 -18.31 16.92
C ALA A 283 -18.85 -19.77 17.23
N LEU A 284 -19.74 -20.38 16.44
CA LEU A 284 -20.09 -21.79 16.55
C LEU A 284 -18.91 -22.70 16.24
N ALA A 285 -18.18 -22.41 15.17
CA ALA A 285 -16.98 -23.18 14.79
C ALA A 285 -15.89 -23.12 15.86
N GLN A 286 -15.69 -21.96 16.51
CA GLN A 286 -14.76 -21.83 17.63
C GLN A 286 -15.22 -22.63 18.86
N SER A 287 -16.52 -22.60 19.18
CA SER A 287 -17.06 -23.29 20.37
C SER A 287 -16.98 -24.83 20.27
N THR A 288 -17.02 -25.36 19.06
CA THR A 288 -16.99 -26.82 18.82
C THR A 288 -15.58 -27.38 18.66
N ASN A 289 -14.52 -26.59 18.83
CA ASN A 289 -13.16 -26.97 18.47
C ASN A 289 -13.00 -27.54 17.05
N ALA A 290 -13.99 -27.38 16.20
CA ALA A 290 -13.97 -27.84 14.82
C ALA A 290 -12.83 -27.19 14.02
N LEU A 291 -12.38 -26.00 14.46
CA LEU A 291 -11.22 -25.29 13.90
C LEU A 291 -9.87 -25.83 14.40
N ALA A 292 -9.87 -26.63 15.47
CA ALA A 292 -8.66 -27.28 15.98
C ALA A 292 -8.22 -28.49 15.14
N ILE A 293 -9.08 -28.95 14.25
CA ILE A 293 -8.74 -30.03 13.32
C ILE A 293 -7.93 -29.43 12.20
N ALA A 294 -6.65 -29.50 12.38
CA ALA A 294 -5.63 -29.20 11.39
C ALA A 294 -5.49 -27.71 11.02
N ASP A 295 -4.36 -27.43 10.53
CA ASP A 295 -3.90 -26.39 9.64
C ASP A 295 -4.91 -25.92 8.56
N LEU A 296 -6.11 -26.45 8.55
CA LEU A 296 -7.33 -26.05 7.84
C LEU A 296 -8.05 -24.83 8.46
N HIS A 297 -7.45 -24.14 9.42
CA HIS A 297 -7.97 -22.86 9.93
C HIS A 297 -8.29 -21.86 8.80
N GLN A 298 -7.59 -22.00 7.70
CA GLN A 298 -7.77 -21.18 6.51
C GLN A 298 -9.01 -21.53 5.69
N LEU A 299 -9.52 -22.75 5.81
CA LEU A 299 -10.68 -23.27 5.04
C LEU A 299 -11.95 -23.37 5.89
N GLY A 300 -11.98 -22.81 7.08
CA GLY A 300 -13.17 -22.80 7.94
C GLY A 300 -14.38 -22.14 7.25
N GLY A 301 -15.58 -22.66 7.51
CA GLY A 301 -16.80 -22.21 6.84
C GLY A 301 -17.07 -20.71 6.90
N ALA A 302 -16.73 -20.06 8.03
CA ALA A 302 -16.84 -18.61 8.18
C ALA A 302 -15.88 -17.86 7.24
N THR A 303 -14.66 -18.34 7.07
CA THR A 303 -13.68 -17.76 6.14
C THR A 303 -14.17 -17.77 4.71
N VAL A 304 -14.74 -18.90 4.26
CA VAL A 304 -15.33 -19.05 2.92
C VAL A 304 -16.46 -18.05 2.71
N ILE A 305 -17.32 -17.85 3.71
CA ILE A 305 -18.41 -16.85 3.63
C ILE A 305 -17.86 -15.44 3.44
N TYR A 306 -16.82 -15.04 4.18
CA TYR A 306 -16.17 -13.74 3.99
C TYR A 306 -15.54 -13.61 2.61
N GLN A 307 -14.88 -14.65 2.12
CA GLN A 307 -14.31 -14.64 0.76
C GLN A 307 -15.40 -14.46 -0.30
N ILE A 308 -16.54 -15.16 -0.16
CA ILE A 308 -17.70 -14.99 -1.04
C ILE A 308 -18.26 -13.58 -0.94
N ALA A 309 -18.37 -13.01 0.25
CA ALA A 309 -18.87 -11.65 0.44
C ALA A 309 -18.02 -10.61 -0.33
N VAL A 310 -16.70 -10.73 -0.27
CA VAL A 310 -15.82 -9.82 -1.03
C VAL A 310 -15.85 -10.15 -2.53
N ALA A 311 -15.90 -11.40 -2.92
CA ALA A 311 -16.05 -11.77 -4.34
C ALA A 311 -17.33 -11.16 -4.94
N LEU A 312 -18.46 -11.18 -4.21
CA LEU A 312 -19.71 -10.52 -4.60
C LEU A 312 -19.56 -9.01 -4.69
N TRP A 313 -18.87 -8.40 -3.72
CA TRP A 313 -18.61 -6.97 -3.73
C TRP A 313 -17.76 -6.54 -4.94
N ILE A 314 -16.65 -7.23 -5.19
CA ILE A 314 -15.78 -6.98 -6.34
C ILE A 314 -16.51 -7.26 -7.65
N GLY A 315 -17.25 -8.37 -7.74
CA GLY A 315 -18.07 -8.72 -8.90
C GLY A 315 -19.13 -7.66 -9.20
N GLY A 316 -19.81 -7.16 -8.17
CA GLY A 316 -20.73 -6.04 -8.27
C GLY A 316 -20.07 -4.75 -8.76
N GLY A 317 -18.85 -4.49 -8.32
CA GLY A 317 -18.03 -3.37 -8.82
C GLY A 317 -17.68 -3.49 -10.29
N VAL A 318 -17.27 -4.69 -10.73
CA VAL A 318 -16.99 -4.98 -12.15
C VAL A 318 -18.26 -4.81 -12.99
N LEU A 319 -19.40 -5.29 -12.51
CA LEU A 319 -20.69 -5.12 -13.17
C LEU A 319 -21.09 -3.65 -13.23
N ALA A 320 -20.97 -2.92 -12.13
CA ALA A 320 -21.27 -1.50 -12.08
C ALA A 320 -20.40 -0.70 -13.06
N PHE A 321 -19.11 -1.01 -13.11
CA PHE A 321 -18.19 -0.40 -14.08
C PHE A 321 -18.60 -0.74 -15.54
N ALA A 322 -18.96 -1.99 -15.79
CA ALA A 322 -19.43 -2.42 -17.12
C ALA A 322 -20.71 -1.69 -17.55
N LEU A 323 -21.65 -1.47 -16.63
CA LEU A 323 -22.89 -0.73 -16.88
C LEU A 323 -22.65 0.77 -17.13
N VAL A 324 -21.65 1.37 -16.48
CA VAL A 324 -21.29 2.78 -16.68
C VAL A 324 -20.56 2.99 -18.02
N CYS A 325 -19.73 2.02 -18.40
CA CYS A 325 -18.85 2.12 -19.56
C CYS A 325 -19.38 1.40 -20.81
N ASP A 326 -20.61 0.88 -20.78
CA ASP A 326 -21.24 0.09 -21.85
C ASP A 326 -20.30 -1.03 -22.37
N VAL A 327 -19.71 -1.76 -21.44
CA VAL A 327 -18.77 -2.86 -21.75
C VAL A 327 -19.56 -4.06 -22.31
N PRO A 328 -19.17 -4.63 -23.45
CA PRO A 328 -19.86 -5.79 -24.01
C PRO A 328 -19.70 -7.03 -23.12
N MET A 329 -20.70 -7.92 -23.13
CA MET A 329 -20.73 -9.12 -22.30
C MET A 329 -19.49 -10.01 -22.49
N SER A 330 -18.99 -10.13 -23.70
CA SER A 330 -17.79 -10.92 -24.00
C SER A 330 -16.54 -10.38 -23.30
N GLU A 331 -16.40 -9.06 -23.21
CA GLU A 331 -15.29 -8.41 -22.48
C GLU A 331 -15.49 -8.54 -20.97
N LEU A 332 -16.72 -8.46 -20.47
CA LEU A 332 -17.04 -8.69 -19.07
C LEU A 332 -16.66 -10.10 -18.65
N LEU A 333 -17.02 -11.13 -19.41
CA LEU A 333 -16.64 -12.52 -19.15
C LEU A 333 -15.12 -12.73 -19.24
N ALA A 334 -14.46 -12.14 -20.25
CA ALA A 334 -13.01 -12.18 -20.36
C ALA A 334 -12.32 -11.53 -19.16
N THR A 335 -12.86 -10.40 -18.67
CA THR A 335 -12.36 -9.70 -17.48
C THR A 335 -12.53 -10.54 -16.22
N ALA A 336 -13.70 -11.16 -16.02
CA ALA A 336 -13.95 -12.05 -14.90
C ALA A 336 -13.00 -13.27 -14.92
N GLY A 337 -12.83 -13.90 -16.08
CA GLY A 337 -11.87 -14.98 -16.28
C GLY A 337 -10.43 -14.56 -16.01
N ALA A 338 -10.03 -13.35 -16.42
CA ALA A 338 -8.70 -12.81 -16.17
C ALA A 338 -8.45 -12.52 -14.67
N ILE A 339 -9.47 -12.06 -13.93
CA ILE A 339 -9.38 -11.88 -12.47
C ILE A 339 -9.11 -13.25 -11.81
N VAL A 340 -9.91 -14.25 -12.12
CA VAL A 340 -9.76 -15.60 -11.57
C VAL A 340 -8.37 -16.17 -11.90
N ALA A 341 -7.93 -16.05 -13.15
CA ALA A 341 -6.62 -16.51 -13.59
C ALA A 341 -5.49 -15.77 -12.87
N GLY A 342 -5.59 -14.43 -12.70
CA GLY A 342 -4.62 -13.65 -11.97
C GLY A 342 -4.50 -14.06 -10.51
N CYS A 343 -5.63 -14.25 -9.82
CA CYS A 343 -5.66 -14.75 -8.45
C CYS A 343 -5.04 -16.15 -8.35
N ALA A 344 -5.43 -17.06 -9.23
CA ALA A 344 -4.91 -18.43 -9.24
C ALA A 344 -3.40 -18.47 -9.47
N LEU A 345 -2.88 -17.66 -10.41
CA LEU A 345 -1.45 -17.56 -10.66
C LEU A 345 -0.68 -16.99 -9.45
N GLY A 346 -1.24 -16.00 -8.77
CA GLY A 346 -0.65 -15.44 -7.55
C GLY A 346 -0.52 -16.47 -6.42
N LEU A 347 -1.60 -17.21 -6.17
CA LEU A 347 -1.62 -18.31 -5.19
C LEU A 347 -0.67 -19.44 -5.59
N LEU A 348 -0.67 -19.82 -6.88
CA LEU A 348 0.22 -20.87 -7.38
C LEU A 348 1.69 -20.49 -7.18
N ALA A 349 2.05 -19.24 -7.49
CA ALA A 349 3.42 -18.75 -7.33
C ALA A 349 3.91 -18.86 -5.88
N LEU A 350 3.05 -18.60 -4.90
CA LEU A 350 3.40 -18.75 -3.48
C LEU A 350 3.42 -20.23 -3.07
N ASN A 351 2.48 -21.01 -3.51
CA ASN A 351 2.39 -22.43 -3.14
C ASN A 351 3.59 -23.25 -3.64
N VAL A 352 4.27 -22.86 -4.71
CA VAL A 352 5.53 -23.50 -5.14
C VAL A 352 6.56 -23.53 -4.02
N TYR A 353 6.60 -22.50 -3.16
CA TYR A 353 7.56 -22.41 -2.04
C TYR A 353 7.03 -22.99 -0.73
N TYR A 354 5.72 -22.96 -0.50
CA TYR A 354 5.14 -23.31 0.80
C TYR A 354 4.56 -24.73 0.86
N LEU A 355 4.12 -25.32 -0.26
CA LEU A 355 3.67 -26.70 -0.27
C LEU A 355 4.71 -27.72 0.23
N PRO A 356 6.01 -27.58 -0.09
CA PRO A 356 7.03 -28.47 0.45
C PRO A 356 7.15 -28.41 1.98
N GLN A 357 6.65 -27.35 2.61
CA GLN A 357 6.60 -27.15 4.07
C GLN A 357 5.26 -27.57 4.69
N ASN A 358 4.40 -28.25 3.93
CA ASN A 358 3.04 -28.61 4.34
C ASN A 358 2.14 -27.40 4.65
N ILE A 359 2.42 -26.25 4.05
CA ILE A 359 1.60 -25.04 4.16
C ILE A 359 0.91 -24.81 2.83
N ILE A 360 -0.42 -24.69 2.87
CA ILE A 360 -1.24 -24.33 1.71
C ILE A 360 -1.59 -22.85 1.83
N VAL A 361 -1.07 -22.04 0.91
CA VAL A 361 -1.45 -20.64 0.79
C VAL A 361 -2.76 -20.56 0.02
N VAL A 362 -3.80 -20.12 0.69
CA VAL A 362 -5.13 -19.85 0.12
C VAL A 362 -5.49 -18.40 0.37
N LEU A 363 -6.34 -17.83 -0.45
CA LEU A 363 -6.77 -16.44 -0.30
C LEU A 363 -7.57 -16.28 1.01
N ASN A 364 -6.87 -15.93 2.08
CA ASN A 364 -7.42 -15.84 3.43
C ASN A 364 -7.13 -14.51 4.16
N PRO A 365 -7.22 -13.35 3.50
CA PRO A 365 -6.96 -12.09 4.18
C PRO A 365 -8.04 -11.74 5.21
N PHE A 366 -9.23 -12.34 5.14
CA PHE A 366 -10.38 -11.96 5.96
C PHE A 366 -10.27 -12.41 7.41
N HIS A 367 -9.83 -13.63 7.64
CA HIS A 367 -9.62 -14.11 9.00
C HIS A 367 -8.60 -13.25 9.72
N ALA A 368 -7.44 -13.03 9.09
CA ALA A 368 -6.39 -12.18 9.63
C ALA A 368 -6.86 -10.73 9.81
N MET A 369 -7.71 -10.21 8.91
CA MET A 369 -8.28 -8.86 9.04
C MET A 369 -9.29 -8.77 10.18
N PHE A 370 -10.11 -9.78 10.38
CA PHE A 370 -11.05 -9.86 11.48
C PHE A 370 -10.33 -9.96 12.82
N GLU A 371 -9.32 -10.81 12.93
CA GLU A 371 -8.44 -10.88 14.10
C GLU A 371 -7.74 -9.55 14.35
N TRP A 372 -7.23 -8.92 13.29
CA TRP A 372 -6.61 -7.61 13.39
C TRP A 372 -7.58 -6.54 13.88
N ALA A 373 -8.80 -6.50 13.40
CA ALA A 373 -9.82 -5.55 13.84
C ALA A 373 -10.34 -5.85 15.25
N SER A 374 -10.41 -7.14 15.63
CA SER A 374 -10.89 -7.57 16.96
C SER A 374 -9.82 -7.53 18.05
N ALA A 375 -8.54 -7.67 17.69
CA ALA A 375 -7.41 -7.60 18.62
C ALA A 375 -7.00 -6.17 19.00
N SER A 376 -7.75 -5.16 18.56
CA SER A 376 -7.53 -3.78 19.00
C SER A 376 -7.67 -3.69 20.53
N HIS A 377 -6.77 -2.95 21.15
CA HIS A 377 -6.59 -2.81 22.60
C HIS A 377 -7.75 -2.16 23.36
N LEU A 378 -8.84 -1.88 22.70
CA LEU A 378 -10.08 -1.49 23.31
C LEU A 378 -10.82 -2.79 23.64
N GLU A 379 -11.15 -3.00 24.86
CA GLU A 379 -11.91 -4.07 25.53
C GLU A 379 -13.02 -4.78 24.70
N LEU A 380 -12.73 -5.08 23.44
CA LEU A 380 -13.61 -5.63 22.41
C LEU A 380 -13.87 -7.14 22.58
N ARG A 381 -13.49 -7.73 23.72
CA ARG A 381 -13.99 -9.06 24.08
C ARG A 381 -15.51 -9.15 24.09
N GLU A 382 -16.22 -8.02 24.20
CA GLU A 382 -17.68 -7.93 24.18
C GLU A 382 -18.29 -7.60 22.81
N ALA A 383 -17.54 -7.02 21.86
CA ALA A 383 -18.06 -6.68 20.54
C ALA A 383 -18.00 -7.86 19.57
N ARG A 384 -18.73 -8.93 19.88
CA ARG A 384 -18.80 -10.15 19.05
C ARG A 384 -19.60 -10.00 17.76
N SER A 385 -20.09 -8.83 17.42
CA SER A 385 -20.78 -8.58 16.16
C SER A 385 -20.20 -7.37 15.42
N LEU A 386 -19.91 -7.52 14.12
CA LEU A 386 -19.45 -6.46 13.22
C LEU A 386 -20.43 -5.27 13.14
N LEU A 387 -21.68 -5.45 13.55
CA LEU A 387 -22.73 -4.41 13.61
C LEU A 387 -23.07 -3.99 15.03
N SER A 388 -22.24 -4.31 16.02
CA SER A 388 -22.46 -3.83 17.37
C SER A 388 -22.37 -2.30 17.41
N GLY A 389 -23.17 -1.66 18.24
CA GLY A 389 -23.09 -0.21 18.46
C GLY A 389 -21.70 0.25 18.90
N ALA A 390 -20.95 -0.62 19.60
CA ALA A 390 -19.56 -0.40 19.97
C ALA A 390 -18.63 -0.32 18.76
N MET A 391 -18.78 -1.19 17.76
CA MET A 391 -17.99 -1.15 16.53
C MET A 391 -18.24 0.13 15.73
N LEU A 392 -19.51 0.51 15.55
CA LEU A 392 -19.87 1.75 14.87
C LEU A 392 -19.33 2.99 15.60
N ARG A 393 -19.38 3.01 16.92
CA ARG A 393 -18.80 4.07 17.73
C ARG A 393 -17.28 4.13 17.56
N ASN A 394 -16.58 3.00 17.61
CA ASN A 394 -15.15 2.94 17.41
C ASN A 394 -14.73 3.41 16.02
N LEU A 395 -15.48 3.06 14.96
CA LEU A 395 -15.24 3.57 13.61
C LEU A 395 -15.43 5.09 13.56
N PHE A 396 -16.46 5.62 14.19
CA PHE A 396 -16.71 7.06 14.28
C PHE A 396 -15.58 7.76 15.05
N ASP A 397 -15.20 7.25 16.20
CA ASP A 397 -14.10 7.80 17.01
C ASP A 397 -12.77 7.72 16.23
N GLY A 398 -12.52 6.63 15.51
CA GLY A 398 -11.37 6.48 14.60
C GLY A 398 -11.37 7.53 13.48
N PHE A 399 -12.55 7.79 12.88
CA PHE A 399 -12.69 8.80 11.84
C PHE A 399 -12.46 10.22 12.40
N VAL A 400 -13.06 10.56 13.54
CA VAL A 400 -12.87 11.86 14.22
C VAL A 400 -11.40 12.06 14.58
N LEU A 401 -10.74 11.03 15.11
CA LEU A 401 -9.35 11.10 15.50
C LEU A 401 -8.41 11.24 14.28
N THR A 402 -8.73 10.57 13.16
CA THR A 402 -8.01 10.73 11.88
C THR A 402 -8.11 12.17 11.40
N LEU A 403 -9.31 12.74 11.36
CA LEU A 403 -9.52 14.14 10.97
C LEU A 403 -8.79 15.10 11.90
N ALA A 404 -8.87 14.90 13.22
CA ALA A 404 -8.19 15.75 14.19
C ALA A 404 -6.66 15.72 14.00
N ARG A 405 -6.08 14.54 13.75
CA ARG A 405 -4.64 14.41 13.49
C ARG A 405 -4.21 15.04 12.18
N GLN A 406 -5.03 14.98 11.16
CA GLN A 406 -4.76 15.65 9.88
C GLN A 406 -4.89 17.17 9.98
N THR A 407 -5.80 17.65 10.84
CA THR A 407 -5.96 19.08 11.09
C THR A 407 -4.81 19.66 11.93
N PHE A 408 -4.29 18.87 12.88
CA PHE A 408 -3.23 19.29 13.80
C PHE A 408 -1.90 18.56 13.48
N PHE A 409 -1.34 18.83 12.32
CA PHE A 409 -0.13 18.20 11.79
C PHE A 409 1.13 18.32 12.65
N LEU A 410 1.14 19.17 13.65
CA LEU A 410 2.26 19.34 14.59
C LEU A 410 2.39 18.20 15.60
N GLN A 411 1.43 17.27 15.66
CA GLN A 411 1.54 16.12 16.54
C GLN A 411 2.52 15.07 15.98
N PRO A 412 3.29 14.39 16.83
CA PRO A 412 4.27 13.36 16.39
C PRO A 412 3.67 12.20 15.59
N SER A 413 2.37 12.02 15.67
CA SER A 413 1.61 10.99 14.94
C SER A 413 0.82 11.55 13.74
N SER A 414 1.13 12.79 13.31
CA SER A 414 0.49 13.39 12.14
C SER A 414 0.81 12.61 10.88
N ARG A 415 -0.16 12.62 9.96
CA ARG A 415 0.02 12.01 8.66
C ARG A 415 1.08 12.77 7.85
N PRO A 416 2.09 12.07 7.30
CA PRO A 416 3.17 12.74 6.57
C PRO A 416 2.73 13.51 5.33
N THR A 417 1.62 13.11 4.69
CA THR A 417 1.10 13.71 3.45
C THR A 417 0.06 14.81 3.65
N ILE A 418 -0.09 15.33 4.86
CA ILE A 418 -1.17 16.27 5.22
C ILE A 418 -1.27 17.48 4.28
N PHE A 419 -0.15 18.06 3.86
CA PHE A 419 -0.17 19.21 2.95
C PHE A 419 -0.72 18.86 1.58
N LEU A 420 -0.42 17.67 1.08
CA LEU A 420 -0.94 17.18 -0.20
C LEU A 420 -2.43 16.88 -0.09
N GLU A 421 -2.90 16.39 1.04
CA GLU A 421 -4.33 16.18 1.30
C GLU A 421 -5.09 17.51 1.24
N TRP A 422 -4.63 18.52 1.96
CA TRP A 422 -5.29 19.83 1.95
C TRP A 422 -5.27 20.48 0.57
N LEU A 423 -4.16 20.34 -0.16
CA LEU A 423 -4.07 20.80 -1.54
C LEU A 423 -5.09 20.07 -2.44
N ALA A 424 -5.21 18.75 -2.30
CA ALA A 424 -6.15 17.95 -3.08
C ALA A 424 -7.62 18.28 -2.71
N VAL A 425 -7.94 18.46 -1.43
CA VAL A 425 -9.28 18.87 -0.96
C VAL A 425 -9.64 20.26 -1.51
N ALA A 426 -8.76 21.24 -1.37
CA ALA A 426 -8.97 22.57 -1.91
C ALA A 426 -9.14 22.53 -3.44
N GLY A 427 -8.32 21.73 -4.11
CA GLY A 427 -8.41 21.48 -5.54
C GLY A 427 -9.72 20.85 -5.96
N ALA A 428 -10.22 19.84 -5.25
CA ALA A 428 -11.51 19.22 -5.52
C ALA A 428 -12.67 20.25 -5.41
N ILE A 429 -12.62 21.11 -4.41
CA ILE A 429 -13.61 22.19 -4.25
C ILE A 429 -13.52 23.19 -5.40
N MET A 430 -12.31 23.58 -5.80
CA MET A 430 -12.10 24.52 -6.91
C MET A 430 -12.58 23.96 -8.24
N THR A 431 -12.25 22.71 -8.56
CA THR A 431 -12.66 22.04 -9.79
C THR A 431 -14.18 21.86 -9.83
N TYR A 432 -14.80 21.51 -8.68
CA TYR A 432 -16.26 21.46 -8.58
C TYR A 432 -16.93 22.81 -8.88
N ARG A 433 -16.40 23.91 -8.30
CA ARG A 433 -16.90 25.28 -8.54
C ARG A 433 -16.72 25.74 -9.98
N ARG A 434 -15.70 25.26 -10.69
CA ARG A 434 -15.48 25.50 -12.13
C ARG A 434 -16.38 24.66 -13.04
N GLY A 435 -17.19 23.76 -12.49
CA GLY A 435 -18.07 22.88 -13.24
C GLY A 435 -17.44 21.57 -13.68
N GLU A 436 -16.16 21.33 -13.37
CA GLU A 436 -15.43 20.09 -13.70
C GLU A 436 -15.76 18.97 -12.71
N ARG A 437 -17.05 18.62 -12.63
CA ARG A 437 -17.59 17.71 -11.61
C ARG A 437 -16.92 16.34 -11.60
N ARG A 438 -16.53 15.83 -12.78
CA ARG A 438 -15.89 14.52 -12.90
C ARG A 438 -14.50 14.51 -12.23
N LEU A 439 -13.68 15.52 -12.52
CA LEU A 439 -12.36 15.65 -11.90
C LEU A 439 -12.48 15.83 -10.38
N ALA A 440 -13.40 16.70 -9.95
CA ALA A 440 -13.68 16.87 -8.53
C ALA A 440 -14.08 15.56 -7.84
N LEU A 441 -14.88 14.71 -8.52
CA LEU A 441 -15.24 13.39 -8.01
C LEU A 441 -14.05 12.42 -7.98
N GLN A 442 -13.21 12.43 -9.03
CA GLN A 442 -11.99 11.58 -9.06
C GLN A 442 -11.05 11.91 -7.92
N ILE A 443 -10.78 13.18 -7.68
CA ILE A 443 -9.94 13.63 -6.56
C ILE A 443 -10.63 13.31 -5.23
N GLY A 444 -11.90 13.68 -5.08
CA GLY A 444 -12.64 13.51 -3.83
C GLY A 444 -12.76 12.05 -3.40
N ILE A 445 -12.95 11.11 -4.35
CA ILE A 445 -13.09 9.69 -4.03
C ILE A 445 -11.76 9.05 -3.59
N LEU A 446 -10.64 9.48 -4.17
CA LEU A 446 -9.31 9.04 -3.75
C LEU A 446 -9.00 9.50 -2.32
N ILE A 447 -9.29 10.76 -2.01
CA ILE A 447 -9.11 11.30 -0.66
C ILE A 447 -10.06 10.63 0.33
N ALA A 448 -11.35 10.48 -0.02
CA ALA A 448 -12.31 9.80 0.83
C ALA A 448 -11.91 8.34 1.11
N ALA A 449 -11.44 7.61 0.11
CA ALA A 449 -10.94 6.25 0.28
C ALA A 449 -9.74 6.22 1.22
N ALA A 450 -8.77 7.12 1.07
CA ALA A 450 -7.63 7.23 1.97
C ALA A 450 -8.08 7.48 3.41
N LEU A 451 -8.98 8.45 3.64
CA LEU A 451 -9.51 8.78 4.96
C LEU A 451 -10.25 7.62 5.63
N VAL A 452 -11.09 6.91 4.87
CA VAL A 452 -11.85 5.76 5.40
C VAL A 452 -10.92 4.61 5.77
N ILE A 453 -9.95 4.30 4.91
CA ILE A 453 -8.96 3.25 5.18
C ILE A 453 -8.14 3.59 6.43
N ASP A 454 -7.71 4.83 6.58
CA ASP A 454 -6.97 5.27 7.76
C ASP A 454 -7.83 5.26 9.03
N ALA A 455 -9.10 5.67 8.93
CA ALA A 455 -10.04 5.61 10.05
C ALA A 455 -10.23 4.17 10.57
N ILE A 456 -10.32 3.19 9.67
CA ILE A 456 -10.34 1.77 10.04
C ILE A 456 -9.00 1.36 10.69
N GLY A 457 -7.88 1.84 10.17
CA GLY A 457 -6.55 1.61 10.73
C GLY A 457 -6.38 2.17 12.16
N MET A 458 -7.12 3.23 12.49
CA MET A 458 -7.10 3.83 13.84
C MET A 458 -7.59 2.89 14.94
N LEU A 459 -8.41 1.88 14.63
CA LEU A 459 -8.85 0.87 15.59
C LEU A 459 -7.68 0.13 16.25
N ARG A 460 -6.52 0.06 15.59
CA ARG A 460 -5.27 -0.53 16.09
C ARG A 460 -4.23 0.49 16.57
N GLY A 461 -4.59 1.76 16.61
CA GLY A 461 -3.65 2.86 16.80
C GLY A 461 -2.99 3.24 15.47
N LEU A 462 -3.19 4.48 15.04
CA LEU A 462 -2.63 4.99 13.81
C LEU A 462 -1.11 5.08 13.93
N LYS A 463 -0.42 4.25 13.16
CA LYS A 463 1.03 4.27 13.06
C LYS A 463 1.43 4.71 11.67
N ILE A 464 2.52 5.47 11.58
CA ILE A 464 3.07 5.99 10.30
C ILE A 464 3.29 4.88 9.28
N GLU A 465 3.63 3.69 9.72
CA GLU A 465 3.86 2.54 8.86
C GLU A 465 2.67 2.13 8.00
N TYR A 466 1.44 2.43 8.40
CA TYR A 466 0.24 2.07 7.62
C TYR A 466 -0.14 3.11 6.57
N PHE A 467 0.36 4.32 6.66
CA PHE A 467 0.12 5.35 5.63
C PHE A 467 0.67 4.98 4.25
N ILE A 468 1.60 4.04 4.18
CA ILE A 468 2.13 3.56 2.90
C ILE A 468 1.03 2.99 1.97
N PHE A 469 -0.11 2.53 2.52
CA PHE A 469 -1.25 2.05 1.73
C PHE A 469 -2.14 3.18 1.19
N THR A 470 -2.13 4.34 1.81
CA THR A 470 -3.04 5.45 1.52
C THR A 470 -2.33 6.67 0.95
N ASP A 471 -1.04 6.87 1.26
CA ASP A 471 -0.21 7.91 0.66
C ASP A 471 -0.27 7.94 -0.87
N PRO A 472 -0.21 6.80 -1.59
CA PRO A 472 -0.33 6.80 -3.05
C PRO A 472 -1.65 7.38 -3.56
N LEU A 473 -2.76 7.16 -2.86
CA LEU A 473 -4.08 7.69 -3.25
C LEU A 473 -4.08 9.22 -3.23
N ILE A 474 -3.48 9.80 -2.19
CA ILE A 474 -3.37 11.25 -2.01
C ILE A 474 -2.42 11.86 -3.05
N VAL A 475 -1.29 11.20 -3.28
CA VAL A 475 -0.32 11.63 -4.30
C VAL A 475 -0.96 11.61 -5.69
N ILE A 476 -1.69 10.55 -6.05
CA ILE A 476 -2.39 10.45 -7.33
C ILE A 476 -3.47 11.55 -7.44
N ALA A 477 -4.25 11.79 -6.37
CA ALA A 477 -5.26 12.85 -6.35
C ALA A 477 -4.65 14.23 -6.59
N THR A 478 -3.52 14.52 -5.95
CA THR A 478 -2.78 15.79 -6.14
C THR A 478 -2.21 15.89 -7.55
N CYS A 479 -1.68 14.80 -8.10
CA CYS A 479 -1.15 14.78 -9.47
C CYS A 479 -2.24 15.00 -10.52
N LEU A 480 -3.43 14.45 -10.33
CA LEU A 480 -4.60 14.73 -11.20
C LEU A 480 -4.93 16.21 -11.20
N LEU A 481 -4.95 16.85 -10.04
CA LEU A 481 -5.17 18.29 -9.94
C LEU A 481 -4.11 19.10 -10.70
N LEU A 482 -2.83 18.73 -10.54
CA LEU A 482 -1.73 19.46 -11.19
C LEU A 482 -1.73 19.33 -12.72
N VAL A 483 -2.24 18.22 -13.28
CA VAL A 483 -2.36 18.04 -14.72
C VAL A 483 -3.47 18.90 -15.30
N GLU A 484 -4.61 18.93 -14.63
CA GLU A 484 -5.84 19.54 -15.17
C GLU A 484 -5.91 21.06 -14.86
N LEU A 485 -5.09 21.57 -13.96
CA LEU A 485 -4.99 23.00 -13.63
C LEU A 485 -3.61 23.57 -13.99
N PRO A 486 -3.31 23.75 -15.28
CA PRO A 486 -2.01 24.28 -15.74
C PRO A 486 -1.72 25.69 -15.20
N GLU A 487 -2.74 26.45 -14.84
CA GLU A 487 -2.61 27.76 -14.22
C GLU A 487 -1.86 27.71 -12.88
N LEU A 488 -1.96 26.62 -12.14
CA LEU A 488 -1.16 26.40 -10.92
C LEU A 488 0.34 26.30 -11.22
N ARG A 489 0.71 25.95 -12.45
CA ARG A 489 2.11 25.80 -12.88
C ARG A 489 2.69 27.10 -13.48
N THR A 490 1.84 27.98 -13.98
CA THR A 490 2.28 29.16 -14.76
C THR A 490 2.48 30.42 -13.92
N SER A 491 1.92 30.47 -12.70
CA SER A 491 2.17 31.61 -11.82
C SER A 491 3.41 31.37 -10.94
N VAL A 492 4.32 32.31 -10.92
CA VAL A 492 5.54 32.26 -10.08
C VAL A 492 5.21 32.02 -8.61
N GLY A 493 4.14 32.65 -8.12
CA GLY A 493 3.68 32.45 -6.74
C GLY A 493 3.20 31.03 -6.46
N SER A 494 2.45 30.42 -7.38
CA SER A 494 1.99 29.02 -7.25
C SER A 494 3.15 28.04 -7.29
N TYR A 495 4.17 28.28 -8.10
CA TYR A 495 5.37 27.47 -8.15
C TYR A 495 6.14 27.51 -6.82
N GLN A 496 6.36 28.72 -6.26
CA GLN A 496 7.04 28.88 -4.96
C GLN A 496 6.28 28.21 -3.83
N VAL A 497 4.94 28.35 -3.79
CA VAL A 497 4.09 27.65 -2.82
C VAL A 497 4.19 26.13 -3.01
N GLY A 498 4.16 25.64 -4.23
CA GLY A 498 4.32 24.22 -4.54
C GLY A 498 5.67 23.66 -4.06
N VAL A 499 6.77 24.36 -4.34
CA VAL A 499 8.12 23.99 -3.86
C VAL A 499 8.18 24.01 -2.34
N ALA A 500 7.62 25.03 -1.69
CA ALA A 500 7.58 25.11 -0.24
C ALA A 500 6.79 23.97 0.39
N LEU A 501 5.62 23.61 -0.18
CA LEU A 501 4.81 22.48 0.27
C LEU A 501 5.53 21.16 0.12
N ILE A 502 6.22 20.94 -1.01
CA ILE A 502 7.02 19.72 -1.24
C ILE A 502 8.19 19.67 -0.25
N ALA A 503 8.91 20.77 -0.07
CA ALA A 503 10.00 20.84 0.90
C ALA A 503 9.51 20.56 2.33
N ALA A 504 8.39 21.15 2.73
CA ALA A 504 7.76 20.90 4.02
C ALA A 504 7.32 19.43 4.16
N HIS A 505 6.72 18.84 3.12
CA HIS A 505 6.35 17.43 3.08
C HIS A 505 7.56 16.52 3.31
N ILE A 506 8.69 16.78 2.63
CA ILE A 506 9.91 16.00 2.81
C ILE A 506 10.45 16.14 4.24
N LEU A 507 10.57 17.36 4.73
CA LEU A 507 11.12 17.61 6.06
C LEU A 507 10.29 16.91 7.15
N ILE A 508 8.97 16.99 7.08
CA ILE A 508 8.07 16.34 8.04
C ILE A 508 8.13 14.84 7.90
N SER A 509 8.10 14.32 6.67
CA SER A 509 8.12 12.89 6.39
C SER A 509 9.44 12.22 6.82
N HIS A 510 10.55 12.97 6.80
CA HIS A 510 11.86 12.48 7.24
C HIS A 510 12.14 12.70 8.72
N ALA A 511 11.37 13.51 9.42
CA ALA A 511 11.60 13.81 10.83
C ALA A 511 11.59 12.53 11.70
N GLU A 512 10.61 11.64 11.52
CA GLU A 512 10.54 10.39 12.27
C GLU A 512 11.67 9.40 11.92
N PRO A 513 11.99 9.09 10.66
CA PRO A 513 13.15 8.27 10.33
C PRO A 513 14.47 8.81 10.90
N VAL A 514 14.68 10.13 10.82
CA VAL A 514 15.87 10.77 11.39
C VAL A 514 15.88 10.65 12.92
N LYS A 515 14.76 10.95 13.59
CA LYS A 515 14.62 10.77 15.03
C LYS A 515 14.87 9.33 15.47
N HIS A 516 14.36 8.36 14.72
CA HIS A 516 14.63 6.95 14.96
C HIS A 516 16.11 6.60 14.81
N ALA A 517 16.83 7.24 13.89
CA ALA A 517 18.27 7.05 13.73
C ALA A 517 19.07 7.42 14.97
N PHE A 518 18.66 8.47 15.68
CA PHE A 518 19.35 8.97 16.87
C PHE A 518 18.78 8.45 18.19
N LYS A 519 17.68 7.68 18.17
CA LYS A 519 17.10 7.12 19.39
C LYS A 519 17.94 5.94 19.87
N ASN A 520 18.58 6.07 21.01
CA ASN A 520 19.21 4.95 21.71
C ASN A 520 18.12 4.03 22.28
N SER A 521 18.06 2.79 21.81
CA SER A 521 17.26 1.74 22.39
C SER A 521 18.18 0.57 22.74
N GLY A 522 18.05 0.01 23.94
CA GLY A 522 18.80 -1.16 24.34
C GLY A 522 18.31 -2.44 23.63
N PRO A 523 19.05 -3.53 23.71
CA PRO A 523 18.71 -4.81 23.09
C PRO A 523 17.57 -5.56 23.82
N GLU A 524 17.10 -5.08 24.97
CA GLU A 524 16.09 -5.72 25.83
C GLU A 524 14.81 -6.11 25.09
N GLY A 525 14.34 -5.25 24.16
CA GLY A 525 13.20 -5.54 23.31
C GLY A 525 13.38 -6.79 22.45
N ALA A 526 14.62 -7.08 22.02
CA ALA A 526 14.93 -8.27 21.23
C ALA A 526 14.85 -9.55 22.06
N CYS A 527 15.23 -9.50 23.34
CA CYS A 527 15.16 -10.64 24.24
C CYS A 527 13.71 -11.10 24.47
N ASN A 528 12.82 -10.16 24.75
CA ASN A 528 11.39 -10.45 24.93
C ASN A 528 10.78 -11.03 23.65
N PHE A 529 11.22 -10.54 22.50
CA PHE A 529 10.74 -11.00 21.21
C PHE A 529 11.26 -12.41 20.87
N GLN A 530 12.52 -12.69 21.18
CA GLN A 530 13.14 -13.98 20.93
C GLN A 530 12.44 -15.11 21.68
N SER A 531 12.18 -14.95 22.96
CA SER A 531 11.56 -15.98 23.80
C SER A 531 10.17 -16.40 23.31
N GLY A 532 9.45 -15.48 22.64
CA GLY A 532 8.10 -15.74 22.12
C GLY A 532 8.02 -16.19 20.67
N TYR A 533 9.02 -15.88 19.85
CA TYR A 533 8.90 -16.01 18.39
C TYR A 533 10.00 -16.81 17.69
N PHE A 534 11.14 -17.08 18.34
CA PHE A 534 12.27 -17.79 17.71
C PHE A 534 12.55 -19.10 18.43
N THR A 535 11.63 -20.05 18.30
CA THR A 535 11.65 -21.29 19.10
C THR A 535 12.83 -22.21 18.79
N ARG A 536 13.48 -22.05 17.63
CA ARG A 536 14.62 -22.87 17.19
C ARG A 536 15.97 -22.17 17.28
N LEU A 537 16.00 -20.97 17.86
CA LEU A 537 17.24 -20.24 18.09
C LEU A 537 17.68 -20.33 19.55
N GLU A 538 18.98 -20.47 19.73
CA GLU A 538 19.59 -20.24 21.05
C GLU A 538 19.37 -18.78 21.48
N PRO A 539 19.22 -18.49 22.78
CA PRO A 539 19.10 -17.13 23.27
C PRO A 539 20.23 -16.23 22.76
N PHE A 540 19.92 -15.00 22.44
CA PHE A 540 20.97 -14.04 22.10
C PHE A 540 21.95 -13.90 23.25
N PRO A 541 23.26 -13.81 22.99
CA PRO A 541 24.27 -13.74 24.05
C PRO A 541 24.03 -12.63 25.06
N PHE A 542 23.52 -11.48 24.64
CA PHE A 542 23.17 -10.38 25.52
C PHE A 542 21.87 -10.59 26.31
N CYS A 543 21.07 -11.62 25.98
CA CYS A 543 19.86 -11.98 26.74
C CYS A 543 20.17 -13.02 27.84
N ALA A 544 21.27 -13.75 27.73
CA ALA A 544 21.68 -14.78 28.70
C ALA A 544 22.44 -14.21 29.90
N ALA A 545 22.91 -12.96 29.82
CA ALA A 545 23.58 -12.33 30.96
C ALA A 545 22.57 -11.98 32.06
N PRO A 546 22.74 -12.41 33.30
CA PRO A 546 21.91 -11.96 34.43
C PRO A 546 22.14 -10.45 34.61
N HIS A 547 21.07 -9.68 34.53
CA HIS A 547 21.05 -8.27 34.89
C HIS A 547 21.02 -8.09 36.40
#